data_ecfef7df904a49512193661318bf2fe9
#
_entry.id   ecfef7df904a49512193661318bf2fe9
#
_cell.length_a   1.000
_cell.length_b   1.000
_cell.length_c   1.000
_cell.angle_alpha   90.00
_cell.angle_beta   90.00
_cell.angle_gamma   90.00
#
_symmetry.space_group_name_H-M   'P 1'
#
loop_
_entity.id
_entity.type
_entity.pdbx_description
1 polymer ?
#
loop_
_entity_poly.entity_id
_entity_poly.type
_entity_poly.pdbx_seq_one_letter_code
_entity_poly.pdbx_strand_id
1 'polypeptide(L)'
;MQKIDKKVYDFVNEAEKKIAGELARVDAIALANQAKVLDAFHEYNIGQRHFAQTNGYGYDDIGRDSLANVFAYAFGAESAVVSPQIVSGTHALTAALFGLLRPGDVLLSVSGEPYDTLKEAIAGKGTGSLADYGVIYDSVPLKDGKLDFDAIKHAFGTP
;
A
#
# COMPACT_ATOMS: atom_id res chain seq x y z
N MET A 1 21.49 19.82 -24.18
CA MET A 1 21.28 19.87 -22.69
C MET A 1 20.97 21.31 -22.31
N GLN A 2 19.79 21.56 -21.77
CA GLN A 2 19.43 22.90 -21.28
C GLN A 2 20.31 23.21 -20.07
N LYS A 3 21.05 24.34 -20.10
CA LYS A 3 21.88 24.74 -18.95
C LYS A 3 20.97 25.28 -17.86
N ILE A 4 21.00 24.67 -16.70
CA ILE A 4 20.30 25.19 -15.52
C ILE A 4 20.92 26.52 -15.12
N ASP A 5 20.08 27.52 -14.85
CA ASP A 5 20.54 28.81 -14.32
C ASP A 5 21.32 28.61 -13.01
N LYS A 6 22.45 29.28 -12.90
CA LYS A 6 23.36 29.16 -11.76
C LYS A 6 22.67 29.50 -10.43
N LYS A 7 21.79 30.51 -10.42
CA LYS A 7 21.06 30.91 -9.19
C LYS A 7 20.08 29.81 -8.72
N VAL A 8 19.43 29.15 -9.69
CA VAL A 8 18.54 28.01 -9.38
C VAL A 8 19.34 26.85 -8.82
N TYR A 9 20.48 26.52 -9.45
CA TYR A 9 21.38 25.46 -9.00
C TYR A 9 21.90 25.73 -7.57
N ASP A 10 22.40 26.94 -7.31
CA ASP A 10 22.92 27.33 -6.00
C ASP A 10 21.81 27.28 -4.93
N PHE A 11 20.59 27.76 -5.26
CA PHE A 11 19.44 27.70 -4.35
C PHE A 11 19.04 26.26 -3.98
N VAL A 12 18.98 25.36 -4.94
CA VAL A 12 18.67 23.94 -4.70
C VAL A 12 19.74 23.32 -3.81
N ASN A 13 21.02 23.51 -4.10
CA ASN A 13 22.11 22.99 -3.29
C ASN A 13 22.08 23.49 -1.83
N GLU A 14 21.74 24.76 -1.63
CA GLU A 14 21.58 25.31 -0.27
C GLU A 14 20.38 24.66 0.47
N ALA A 15 19.29 24.42 -0.24
CA ALA A 15 18.13 23.72 0.33
C ALA A 15 18.49 22.27 0.70
N GLU A 16 19.16 21.53 -0.19
CA GLU A 16 19.59 20.15 0.06
C GLU A 16 20.53 20.04 1.27
N LYS A 17 21.47 20.98 1.42
CA LYS A 17 22.34 21.01 2.61
C LYS A 17 21.57 21.14 3.92
N LYS A 18 20.47 21.91 3.92
CA LYS A 18 19.62 22.09 5.13
C LYS A 18 18.86 20.83 5.53
N ILE A 19 18.53 19.96 4.57
CA ILE A 19 17.78 18.74 4.79
C ILE A 19 18.63 17.47 4.67
N ALA A 20 19.95 17.59 4.59
CA ALA A 20 20.88 16.48 4.37
C ALA A 20 20.70 15.33 5.38
N GLY A 21 20.42 15.65 6.64
CA GLY A 21 20.14 14.64 7.68
C GLY A 21 18.87 13.83 7.40
N GLU A 22 17.81 14.47 6.92
CA GLU A 22 16.57 13.78 6.56
C GLU A 22 16.75 12.93 5.29
N LEU A 23 17.49 13.43 4.30
CA LEU A 23 17.82 12.66 3.10
C LEU A 23 18.63 11.41 3.46
N ALA A 24 19.65 11.52 4.29
CA ALA A 24 20.44 10.38 4.74
C ALA A 24 19.60 9.34 5.51
N ARG A 25 18.60 9.78 6.30
CA ARG A 25 17.65 8.89 6.97
C ARG A 25 16.78 8.12 5.96
N VAL A 26 16.28 8.81 4.95
CA VAL A 26 15.49 8.18 3.87
C VAL A 26 16.34 7.18 3.09
N ASP A 27 17.58 7.51 2.76
CA ASP A 27 18.52 6.62 2.07
C ASP A 27 18.80 5.34 2.88
N ALA A 28 18.99 5.47 4.19
CA ALA A 28 19.19 4.31 5.07
C ALA A 28 17.96 3.38 5.09
N ILE A 29 16.74 3.94 5.12
CA ILE A 29 15.48 3.17 5.04
C ILE A 29 15.37 2.50 3.67
N ALA A 30 15.67 3.21 2.58
CA ALA A 30 15.62 2.68 1.23
C ALA A 30 16.60 1.51 1.07
N LEU A 31 17.84 1.64 1.55
CA LEU A 31 18.84 0.58 1.51
C LEU A 31 18.39 -0.67 2.27
N ALA A 32 17.86 -0.50 3.49
CA ALA A 32 17.35 -1.62 4.29
C ALA A 32 16.19 -2.36 3.60
N ASN A 33 15.27 -1.63 2.97
CA ASN A 33 14.16 -2.23 2.23
C ASN A 33 14.62 -2.89 0.93
N GLN A 34 15.58 -2.31 0.23
CA GLN A 34 16.17 -2.91 -0.97
C GLN A 34 16.88 -4.23 -0.63
N ALA A 35 17.59 -4.31 0.50
CA ALA A 35 18.20 -5.55 0.97
C ALA A 35 17.15 -6.67 1.13
N LYS A 36 15.99 -6.39 1.78
CA LYS A 36 14.91 -7.36 1.92
C LYS A 36 14.41 -7.90 0.56
N VAL A 37 14.28 -7.03 -0.43
CA VAL A 37 13.84 -7.44 -1.77
C VAL A 37 14.90 -8.32 -2.44
N LEU A 38 16.18 -7.96 -2.32
CA LEU A 38 17.28 -8.78 -2.86
C LEU A 38 17.37 -10.14 -2.16
N ASP A 39 17.18 -10.19 -0.85
CA ASP A 39 17.13 -11.45 -0.09
C ASP A 39 15.98 -12.34 -0.59
N ALA A 40 14.79 -11.75 -0.84
CA ALA A 40 13.68 -12.48 -1.44
C ALA A 40 14.01 -13.03 -2.83
N PHE A 41 14.69 -12.25 -3.67
CA PHE A 41 15.15 -12.71 -4.98
C PHE A 41 16.14 -13.89 -4.88
N HIS A 42 17.03 -13.87 -3.90
CA HIS A 42 17.95 -14.97 -3.62
C HIS A 42 17.21 -16.20 -3.11
N GLU A 43 16.31 -16.04 -2.14
CA GLU A 43 15.53 -17.14 -1.55
C GLU A 43 14.74 -17.91 -2.61
N TYR A 44 14.08 -17.20 -3.53
CA TYR A 44 13.29 -17.81 -4.59
C TYR A 44 14.06 -18.03 -5.89
N ASN A 45 15.39 -17.87 -5.90
CA ASN A 45 16.26 -18.11 -7.05
C ASN A 45 15.77 -17.40 -8.32
N ILE A 46 15.38 -16.12 -8.18
CA ILE A 46 14.84 -15.34 -9.29
C ILE A 46 15.93 -15.11 -10.34
N GLY A 47 15.64 -15.46 -11.58
CA GLY A 47 16.56 -15.33 -12.71
C GLY A 47 15.80 -15.05 -14.01
N GLN A 48 16.50 -14.95 -15.11
CA GLN A 48 15.96 -14.56 -16.42
C GLN A 48 14.71 -15.35 -16.85
N ARG A 49 14.62 -16.64 -16.51
CA ARG A 49 13.47 -17.50 -16.83
C ARG A 49 12.14 -16.99 -16.29
N HIS A 50 12.16 -16.26 -15.17
CA HIS A 50 10.95 -15.73 -14.53
C HIS A 50 10.38 -14.49 -15.25
N PHE A 51 11.15 -13.93 -16.18
CA PHE A 51 10.74 -12.78 -17.00
C PHE A 51 10.36 -13.22 -18.43
N ALA A 52 10.29 -14.51 -18.69
CA ALA A 52 9.84 -15.02 -19.97
C ALA A 52 8.35 -14.73 -20.16
N GLN A 53 7.95 -14.51 -21.41
CA GLN A 53 6.54 -14.32 -21.75
C GLN A 53 5.74 -15.58 -21.47
N THR A 54 4.53 -15.42 -20.92
CA THR A 54 3.56 -16.48 -20.68
C THR A 54 2.26 -16.19 -21.44
N ASN A 55 1.38 -17.19 -21.54
CA ASN A 55 0.07 -17.01 -22.16
C ASN A 55 -0.94 -16.27 -21.23
N GLY A 56 -0.58 -15.99 -20.00
CA GLY A 56 -1.41 -15.27 -19.02
C GLY A 56 -2.53 -16.09 -18.37
N TYR A 57 -2.68 -17.36 -18.71
CA TYR A 57 -3.71 -18.24 -18.12
C TYR A 57 -3.31 -18.86 -16.76
N GLY A 58 -2.09 -18.61 -16.29
CA GLY A 58 -1.61 -19.10 -15.00
C GLY A 58 -1.14 -20.55 -14.97
N TYR A 59 -1.09 -21.23 -16.12
CA TYR A 59 -0.49 -22.54 -16.25
C TYR A 59 1.01 -22.39 -16.52
N ASP A 60 1.83 -23.01 -15.68
CA ASP A 60 3.30 -22.96 -15.78
C ASP A 60 3.89 -21.52 -15.78
N ASP A 61 3.18 -20.57 -15.15
CA ASP A 61 3.61 -19.20 -15.04
C ASP A 61 4.50 -19.01 -13.79
N ILE A 62 5.73 -19.50 -13.90
CA ILE A 62 6.71 -19.43 -12.79
C ILE A 62 7.01 -17.98 -12.37
N GLY A 63 6.90 -17.02 -13.27
CA GLY A 63 7.10 -15.60 -12.96
C GLY A 63 6.04 -15.06 -12.03
N ARG A 64 4.79 -15.39 -12.27
CA ARG A 64 3.64 -14.98 -11.44
C ARG A 64 3.73 -15.54 -10.02
N ASP A 65 3.95 -16.85 -9.92
CA ASP A 65 4.03 -17.54 -8.63
C ASP A 65 5.22 -17.04 -7.82
N SER A 66 6.39 -16.88 -8.48
CA SER A 66 7.58 -16.34 -7.82
C SER A 66 7.41 -14.89 -7.38
N LEU A 67 6.69 -14.05 -8.16
CA LEU A 67 6.40 -12.67 -7.79
C LEU A 67 5.57 -12.60 -6.51
N ALA A 68 4.53 -13.42 -6.38
CA ALA A 68 3.73 -13.52 -5.16
C ALA A 68 4.59 -13.91 -3.94
N ASN A 69 5.47 -14.89 -4.11
CA ASN A 69 6.38 -15.34 -3.05
C ASN A 69 7.38 -14.24 -2.63
N VAL A 70 7.95 -13.51 -3.59
CA VAL A 70 8.85 -12.37 -3.32
C VAL A 70 8.12 -11.28 -2.52
N PHE A 71 6.88 -10.96 -2.88
CA PHE A 71 6.07 -10.01 -2.12
C PHE A 71 5.78 -10.52 -0.71
N ALA A 72 5.34 -11.77 -0.56
CA ALA A 72 5.08 -12.35 0.75
C ALA A 72 6.31 -12.28 1.66
N TYR A 73 7.48 -12.66 1.13
CA TYR A 73 8.75 -12.59 1.86
C TYR A 73 9.11 -11.17 2.28
N ALA A 74 9.11 -10.22 1.32
CA ALA A 74 9.50 -8.84 1.56
C ALA A 74 8.62 -8.13 2.61
N PHE A 75 7.33 -8.49 2.67
CA PHE A 75 6.36 -7.96 3.63
C PHE A 75 6.19 -8.82 4.90
N GLY A 76 6.86 -9.96 5.00
CA GLY A 76 6.72 -10.87 6.13
C GLY A 76 5.33 -11.48 6.25
N ALA A 77 4.65 -11.69 5.12
CA ALA A 77 3.33 -12.28 5.02
C ALA A 77 3.42 -13.78 4.68
N GLU A 78 2.38 -14.54 5.07
CA GLU A 78 2.28 -15.97 4.74
C GLU A 78 2.10 -16.19 3.23
N SER A 79 1.35 -15.30 2.57
CA SER A 79 1.12 -15.34 1.13
C SER A 79 0.82 -13.94 0.59
N ALA A 80 0.88 -13.79 -0.73
CA ALA A 80 0.51 -12.56 -1.41
C ALA A 80 -0.26 -12.84 -2.70
N VAL A 81 -1.14 -11.94 -3.07
CA VAL A 81 -1.80 -11.93 -4.38
C VAL A 81 -1.28 -10.74 -5.15
N VAL A 82 -0.49 -11.00 -6.19
CA VAL A 82 0.09 -9.96 -7.05
C VAL A 82 -0.28 -10.28 -8.50
N SER A 83 -0.99 -9.37 -9.13
CA SER A 83 -1.49 -9.60 -10.48
C SER A 83 -1.67 -8.27 -11.25
N PRO A 84 -1.39 -8.24 -12.56
CA PRO A 84 -1.69 -7.08 -13.40
C PRO A 84 -3.20 -6.80 -13.52
N GLN A 85 -4.07 -7.75 -13.16
CA GLN A 85 -5.52 -7.50 -13.07
C GLN A 85 -5.90 -6.62 -11.87
N ILE A 86 -5.04 -6.48 -10.87
CA ILE A 86 -5.18 -5.49 -9.81
C ILE A 86 -4.62 -4.17 -10.34
N VAL A 87 -5.48 -3.37 -10.97
CA VAL A 87 -5.08 -2.22 -11.79
C VAL A 87 -4.68 -0.97 -10.99
N SER A 88 -4.94 -0.94 -9.68
CA SER A 88 -4.61 0.21 -8.82
C SER A 88 -4.55 -0.17 -7.34
N GLY A 89 -3.98 0.71 -6.52
CA GLY A 89 -4.01 0.56 -5.06
C GLY A 89 -5.43 0.57 -4.50
N THR A 90 -6.33 1.42 -5.02
CA THR A 90 -7.75 1.43 -4.64
C THR A 90 -8.42 0.10 -4.94
N HIS A 91 -8.14 -0.51 -6.11
CA HIS A 91 -8.64 -1.84 -6.44
C HIS A 91 -8.14 -2.91 -5.46
N ALA A 92 -6.86 -2.88 -5.13
CA ALA A 92 -6.29 -3.82 -4.16
C ALA A 92 -6.95 -3.71 -2.78
N LEU A 93 -7.11 -2.48 -2.27
CA LEU A 93 -7.78 -2.21 -0.99
C LEU A 93 -9.25 -2.63 -1.02
N THR A 94 -9.97 -2.28 -2.08
CA THR A 94 -11.38 -2.66 -2.25
C THR A 94 -11.54 -4.18 -2.30
N ALA A 95 -10.70 -4.88 -3.08
CA ALA A 95 -10.73 -6.34 -3.15
C ALA A 95 -10.47 -6.99 -1.78
N ALA A 96 -9.50 -6.48 -1.02
CA ALA A 96 -9.21 -6.96 0.33
C ALA A 96 -10.40 -6.73 1.28
N LEU A 97 -10.99 -5.54 1.29
CA LEU A 97 -12.12 -5.20 2.15
C LEU A 97 -13.36 -6.07 1.84
N PHE A 98 -13.71 -6.22 0.56
CA PHE A 98 -14.82 -7.10 0.15
C PHE A 98 -14.55 -8.59 0.43
N GLY A 99 -13.27 -9.00 0.41
CA GLY A 99 -12.87 -10.36 0.77
C GLY A 99 -13.03 -10.68 2.25
N LEU A 100 -12.80 -9.69 3.12
CA LEU A 100 -12.78 -9.83 4.58
C LEU A 100 -14.13 -9.56 5.24
N LEU A 101 -14.86 -8.54 4.76
CA LEU A 101 -16.06 -8.02 5.42
C LEU A 101 -17.35 -8.71 4.93
N ARG A 102 -18.33 -8.79 5.81
CA ARG A 102 -19.66 -9.37 5.56
C ARG A 102 -20.75 -8.37 5.98
N PRO A 103 -21.99 -8.50 5.46
CA PRO A 103 -23.12 -7.70 5.93
C PRO A 103 -23.28 -7.74 7.44
N GLY A 104 -23.37 -6.58 8.08
CA GLY A 104 -23.44 -6.43 9.54
C GLY A 104 -22.09 -6.19 10.22
N ASP A 105 -20.96 -6.39 9.52
CA ASP A 105 -19.65 -6.03 10.06
C ASP A 105 -19.48 -4.50 10.14
N VAL A 106 -18.62 -4.07 11.06
CA VAL A 106 -18.24 -2.65 11.22
C VAL A 106 -16.81 -2.44 10.72
N LEU A 107 -16.65 -1.57 9.76
CA LEU A 107 -15.35 -1.06 9.30
C LEU A 107 -15.06 0.27 9.99
N LEU A 108 -14.13 0.27 10.95
CA LEU A 108 -13.69 1.47 11.65
C LEU A 108 -12.37 1.99 11.10
N SER A 109 -12.38 3.20 10.51
CA SER A 109 -11.15 3.90 10.16
C SER A 109 -10.61 4.64 11.38
N VAL A 110 -9.42 4.25 11.86
CA VAL A 110 -8.81 4.81 13.08
C VAL A 110 -7.85 5.98 12.82
N SER A 111 -7.67 6.37 11.57
CA SER A 111 -6.80 7.47 11.15
C SER A 111 -7.53 8.59 10.40
N GLY A 112 -8.83 8.68 10.59
CA GLY A 112 -9.72 9.62 9.91
C GLY A 112 -10.32 9.05 8.62
N GLU A 113 -10.93 9.91 7.83
CA GLU A 113 -11.57 9.53 6.58
C GLU A 113 -10.56 9.04 5.53
N PRO A 114 -10.87 7.99 4.76
CA PRO A 114 -10.07 7.58 3.63
C PRO A 114 -10.15 8.62 2.50
N TYR A 115 -9.22 8.53 1.55
CA TYR A 115 -9.24 9.36 0.36
C TYR A 115 -10.48 9.09 -0.52
N ASP A 116 -10.87 10.07 -1.35
CA ASP A 116 -12.16 10.15 -2.04
C ASP A 116 -12.58 8.87 -2.77
N THR A 117 -11.71 8.29 -3.60
CA THR A 117 -12.06 7.11 -4.38
C THR A 117 -12.22 5.84 -3.54
N LEU A 118 -11.49 5.73 -2.43
CA LEU A 118 -11.68 4.62 -1.50
C LEU A 118 -12.93 4.83 -0.64
N LYS A 119 -13.21 6.07 -0.24
CA LYS A 119 -14.44 6.41 0.48
C LYS A 119 -15.69 6.05 -0.33
N GLU A 120 -15.67 6.29 -1.64
CA GLU A 120 -16.77 5.91 -2.52
C GLU A 120 -16.99 4.38 -2.56
N ALA A 121 -15.90 3.61 -2.62
CA ALA A 121 -15.98 2.15 -2.57
C ALA A 121 -16.47 1.60 -1.22
N ILE A 122 -16.24 2.31 -0.13
CA ILE A 122 -16.66 1.93 1.22
C ILE A 122 -18.11 2.37 1.51
N ALA A 123 -18.41 3.66 1.29
CA ALA A 123 -19.63 4.31 1.79
C ALA A 123 -20.49 4.99 0.69
N GLY A 124 -20.16 4.83 -0.58
CA GLY A 124 -20.98 5.33 -1.70
C GLY A 124 -22.36 4.71 -1.70
N LYS A 125 -23.39 5.49 -2.05
CA LYS A 125 -24.77 5.02 -2.08
C LYS A 125 -25.20 4.65 -3.50
N GLY A 126 -25.68 3.41 -3.68
CA GLY A 126 -26.16 2.93 -4.98
C GLY A 126 -25.04 2.69 -6.00
N THR A 127 -23.80 2.56 -5.53
CA THR A 127 -22.61 2.34 -6.36
C THR A 127 -22.07 0.91 -6.28
N GLY A 128 -22.70 0.05 -5.46
CA GLY A 128 -22.19 -1.27 -5.15
C GLY A 128 -21.07 -1.25 -4.09
N SER A 129 -21.09 -0.25 -3.22
CA SER A 129 -20.12 -0.08 -2.12
C SER A 129 -20.32 -1.12 -1.01
N LEU A 130 -19.37 -1.19 -0.06
CA LEU A 130 -19.51 -2.00 1.14
C LEU A 130 -20.77 -1.63 1.94
N ALA A 131 -21.12 -0.35 2.02
CA ALA A 131 -22.35 0.10 2.69
C ALA A 131 -23.60 -0.41 2.00
N ASP A 132 -23.64 -0.49 0.67
CA ASP A 132 -24.76 -1.08 -0.10
C ASP A 132 -24.89 -2.59 0.17
N TYR A 133 -23.79 -3.27 0.54
CA TYR A 133 -23.77 -4.67 0.97
C TYR A 133 -24.06 -4.85 2.46
N GLY A 134 -24.33 -3.77 3.18
CA GLY A 134 -24.72 -3.83 4.59
C GLY A 134 -23.54 -3.82 5.58
N VAL A 135 -22.35 -3.42 5.15
CA VAL A 135 -21.23 -3.12 6.05
C VAL A 135 -21.42 -1.72 6.64
N ILE A 136 -21.25 -1.60 7.94
CA ILE A 136 -21.35 -0.32 8.65
C ILE A 136 -19.96 0.35 8.63
N TYR A 137 -19.91 1.60 8.19
CA TYR A 137 -18.66 2.38 8.20
C TYR A 137 -18.69 3.45 9.26
N ASP A 138 -17.59 3.57 10.01
CA ASP A 138 -17.35 4.66 10.97
C ASP A 138 -15.89 5.09 10.95
N SER A 139 -15.58 6.28 11.46
CA SER A 139 -14.23 6.82 11.49
C SER A 139 -13.94 7.61 12.75
N VAL A 140 -12.70 7.45 13.25
CA VAL A 140 -12.15 8.23 14.36
C VAL A 140 -11.07 9.15 13.79
N PRO A 141 -11.23 10.49 13.91
CA PRO A 141 -10.23 11.44 13.42
C PRO A 141 -8.94 11.37 14.24
N LEU A 142 -7.84 11.78 13.63
CA LEU A 142 -6.58 11.98 14.34
C LEU A 142 -6.72 13.15 15.34
N LYS A 143 -6.11 13.00 16.50
CA LYS A 143 -5.95 14.06 17.50
C LYS A 143 -4.49 14.54 17.48
N ASP A 144 -4.28 15.81 17.18
CA ASP A 144 -2.93 16.39 17.05
C ASP A 144 -1.99 15.59 16.12
N GLY A 145 -2.53 15.06 15.02
CA GLY A 145 -1.79 14.27 14.04
C GLY A 145 -1.42 12.86 14.51
N LYS A 146 -2.01 12.38 15.61
CA LYS A 146 -1.78 11.03 16.18
C LYS A 146 -3.09 10.27 16.34
N LEU A 147 -3.00 8.93 16.47
CA LEU A 147 -4.17 8.10 16.78
C LEU A 147 -4.75 8.49 18.15
N ASP A 148 -6.06 8.72 18.21
CA ASP A 148 -6.79 8.94 19.46
C ASP A 148 -7.24 7.59 20.03
N PHE A 149 -6.41 6.98 20.86
CA PHE A 149 -6.68 5.67 21.44
C PHE A 149 -7.90 5.64 22.35
N ASP A 150 -8.26 6.77 22.99
CA ASP A 150 -9.43 6.83 23.86
C ASP A 150 -10.70 6.86 23.01
N ALA A 151 -10.73 7.65 21.94
CA ALA A 151 -11.84 7.67 21.01
C ALA A 151 -12.00 6.32 20.28
N ILE A 152 -10.88 5.68 19.89
CA ILE A 152 -10.89 4.33 19.28
C ILE A 152 -11.49 3.30 20.24
N LYS A 153 -11.05 3.27 21.51
CA LYS A 153 -11.62 2.36 22.53
C LYS A 153 -13.11 2.60 22.74
N HIS A 154 -13.52 3.86 22.74
CA HIS A 154 -14.95 4.20 22.87
C HIS A 154 -15.76 3.69 21.70
N ALA A 155 -15.26 3.84 20.47
CA ALA A 155 -15.91 3.33 19.25
C ALA A 155 -16.10 1.80 19.27
N PHE A 156 -15.13 1.04 19.81
CA PHE A 156 -15.24 -0.41 20.01
C PHE A 156 -16.21 -0.81 21.14
N GLY A 157 -16.43 0.05 22.11
CA GLY A 157 -17.29 -0.21 23.27
C GLY A 157 -18.75 0.19 23.06
N THR A 158 -19.10 0.81 21.94
CA THR A 158 -20.48 1.19 21.60
C THR A 158 -21.06 0.10 20.69
N PRO A 159 -22.05 -0.68 21.15
CA PRO A 159 -22.73 -1.68 20.33
C PRO A 159 -23.60 -1.03 19.24
#